data_c78b67bb03266125260c9ab7e9b62b75
#
_entry.id   c78b67bb03266125260c9ab7e9b62b75
#
_cell.length_a   1.000
_cell.length_b   1.000
_cell.length_c   1.000
_cell.angle_alpha   90.00
_cell.angle_beta   90.00
_cell.angle_gamma   90.00
#
_symmetry.space_group_name_H-M   'P 1'
#
loop_
_entity.id
_entity.type
_entity.pdbx_description
1 polymer ?
#
loop_
_entity_poly.entity_id
_entity_poly.type
_entity_poly.pdbx_seq_one_letter_code
_entity_poly.pdbx_strand_id
1 'polypeptide(L)'
;YIMAVPELMKQLEEQNIHPKYLVCALGSMGTYGGLNLGVKYFNAPFKVVGVPVSPPPADKAEQVAKFMNEVSDFYGMGIHTEAADLLIHNGPADAPYSGEEYNKPDPITRKYMFEIARAEGIILDPTYTGKAFRGFLDMVEKGIIDGDVIFLHTGGATAVWTKEHLDDMQKELRENCKISEF
;
A
#
# COMPACT_ATOMS: atom_id res chain seq x y z
N TYR A 1 0.85 14.19 3.61
CA TYR A 1 1.84 13.09 3.63
C TYR A 1 3.28 13.57 3.44
N ILE A 2 3.54 14.70 2.76
CA ILE A 2 4.91 15.26 2.68
C ILE A 2 5.54 15.37 4.07
N MET A 3 4.83 15.95 5.03
CA MET A 3 5.31 16.15 6.40
C MET A 3 5.31 14.88 7.28
N ALA A 4 4.75 13.77 6.82
CA ALA A 4 4.88 12.49 7.52
C ALA A 4 6.30 11.90 7.37
N VAL A 5 7.03 12.29 6.32
CA VAL A 5 8.36 11.75 6.06
C VAL A 5 9.40 12.16 7.10
N PRO A 6 9.57 13.45 7.48
CA PRO A 6 10.53 13.81 8.52
C PRO A 6 10.16 13.24 9.89
N GLU A 7 8.87 13.09 10.21
CA GLU A 7 8.43 12.41 11.42
C GLU A 7 8.86 10.94 11.41
N LEU A 8 8.61 10.23 10.29
CA LEU A 8 9.02 8.85 10.12
C LEU A 8 10.55 8.69 10.22
N MET A 9 11.31 9.56 9.55
CA MET A 9 12.77 9.51 9.63
C MET A 9 13.28 9.62 11.06
N LYS A 10 12.69 10.53 11.86
CA LYS A 10 13.03 10.66 13.28
C LYS A 10 12.73 9.37 14.06
N GLN A 11 11.54 8.78 13.86
CA GLN A 11 11.16 7.53 14.53
C GLN A 11 12.08 6.36 14.16
N LEU A 12 12.49 6.29 12.90
CA LEU A 12 13.40 5.27 12.40
C LEU A 12 14.81 5.41 13.01
N GLU A 13 15.32 6.64 13.12
CA GLU A 13 16.59 6.92 13.77
C GLU A 13 16.55 6.53 15.26
N GLU A 14 15.49 6.90 15.99
CA GLU A 14 15.29 6.56 17.40
C GLU A 14 15.24 5.05 17.65
N GLN A 15 14.74 4.27 16.68
CA GLN A 15 14.61 2.82 16.75
C GLN A 15 15.78 2.07 16.09
N ASN A 16 16.73 2.78 15.49
CA ASN A 16 17.84 2.21 14.71
C ASN A 16 17.37 1.25 13.61
N ILE A 17 16.30 1.66 12.88
CA ILE A 17 15.74 0.92 11.74
C ILE A 17 16.13 1.64 10.45
N HIS A 18 16.65 0.88 9.46
CA HIS A 18 17.17 1.42 8.21
C HIS A 18 16.46 0.82 6.99
N PRO A 19 15.20 1.18 6.72
CA PRO A 19 14.44 0.59 5.63
C PRO A 19 14.95 1.06 4.28
N LYS A 20 14.89 0.16 3.29
CA LYS A 20 15.13 0.50 1.90
C LYS A 20 13.86 0.97 1.18
N TYR A 21 12.70 0.50 1.63
CA TYR A 21 11.42 0.76 0.99
C TYR A 21 10.32 1.09 2.00
N LEU A 22 9.39 1.92 1.54
CA LEU A 22 8.09 2.14 2.18
C LEU A 22 7.01 1.76 1.18
N VAL A 23 6.19 0.76 1.50
CA VAL A 23 5.09 0.29 0.65
C VAL A 23 3.77 0.89 1.12
N CYS A 24 2.98 1.42 0.19
CA CYS A 24 1.65 1.97 0.49
C CYS A 24 0.64 1.69 -0.62
N ALA A 25 -0.64 1.79 -0.28
CA ALA A 25 -1.73 1.74 -1.26
C ALA A 25 -1.71 2.96 -2.18
N LEU A 26 -1.93 2.75 -3.47
CA LEU A 26 -2.05 3.79 -4.49
C LEU A 26 -3.47 3.82 -5.07
N GLY A 27 -4.26 4.75 -4.62
CA GLY A 27 -5.57 5.08 -5.17
C GLY A 27 -5.56 6.47 -5.81
N SER A 28 -5.93 7.49 -5.03
CA SER A 28 -6.09 8.89 -5.44
C SER A 28 -4.80 9.70 -5.56
N MET A 29 -3.65 9.10 -5.62
CA MET A 29 -2.31 9.72 -5.73
C MET A 29 -1.84 10.53 -4.50
N GLY A 30 -2.72 11.05 -3.66
CA GLY A 30 -2.37 11.96 -2.55
C GLY A 30 -1.41 11.36 -1.52
N THR A 31 -1.61 10.10 -1.10
CA THR A 31 -0.71 9.40 -0.17
C THR A 31 0.63 9.11 -0.82
N TYR A 32 0.60 8.39 -1.94
CA TYR A 32 1.81 7.96 -2.64
C TYR A 32 2.64 9.15 -3.16
N GLY A 33 2.00 10.11 -3.84
CA GLY A 33 2.66 11.30 -4.35
C GLY A 33 3.19 12.20 -3.24
N GLY A 34 2.43 12.37 -2.16
CA GLY A 34 2.88 13.14 -1.00
C GLY A 34 4.09 12.53 -0.29
N LEU A 35 4.12 11.20 -0.14
CA LEU A 35 5.28 10.48 0.42
C LEU A 35 6.50 10.60 -0.49
N ASN A 36 6.34 10.41 -1.81
CA ASN A 36 7.45 10.57 -2.76
C ASN A 36 8.02 11.99 -2.77
N LEU A 37 7.15 13.01 -2.74
CA LEU A 37 7.61 14.41 -2.61
C LEU A 37 8.36 14.62 -1.29
N GLY A 38 7.86 14.08 -0.19
CA GLY A 38 8.54 14.15 1.10
C GLY A 38 9.91 13.46 1.07
N VAL A 39 10.00 12.27 0.48
CA VAL A 39 11.26 11.54 0.32
C VAL A 39 12.27 12.35 -0.48
N LYS A 40 11.87 12.94 -1.61
CA LYS A 40 12.73 13.81 -2.43
C LYS A 40 13.12 15.09 -1.69
N TYR A 41 12.17 15.74 -1.02
CA TYR A 41 12.40 17.04 -0.35
C TYR A 41 13.30 16.93 0.88
N PHE A 42 13.10 15.91 1.70
CA PHE A 42 13.89 15.68 2.92
C PHE A 42 15.08 14.74 2.70
N ASN A 43 15.33 14.32 1.44
CA ASN A 43 16.39 13.38 1.10
C ASN A 43 16.37 12.10 1.97
N ALA A 44 15.18 11.52 2.15
CA ALA A 44 15.02 10.31 2.96
C ALA A 44 15.72 9.11 2.33
N PRO A 45 16.31 8.20 3.13
CA PRO A 45 17.15 7.10 2.64
C PRO A 45 16.38 5.89 2.09
N PHE A 46 15.09 6.00 1.89
CA PHE A 46 14.22 4.92 1.39
C PHE A 46 13.42 5.35 0.17
N LYS A 47 12.92 4.39 -0.59
CA LYS A 47 12.05 4.60 -1.76
C LYS A 47 10.61 4.25 -1.42
N VAL A 48 9.66 4.94 -2.06
CA VAL A 48 8.22 4.64 -1.89
C VAL A 48 7.75 3.74 -3.03
N VAL A 49 7.11 2.63 -2.69
CA VAL A 49 6.48 1.71 -3.64
C VAL A 49 4.96 1.83 -3.52
N GLY A 50 4.30 2.15 -4.61
CA GLY A 50 2.85 2.24 -4.69
C GLY A 50 2.22 0.96 -5.23
N VAL A 51 1.27 0.40 -4.51
CA VAL A 51 0.46 -0.74 -4.97
C VAL A 51 -0.93 -0.23 -5.36
N PRO A 52 -1.30 -0.29 -6.66
CA PRO A 52 -2.62 0.12 -7.12
C PRO A 52 -3.75 -0.65 -6.43
N VAL A 53 -4.85 0.03 -6.09
CA VAL A 53 -6.03 -0.57 -5.43
C VAL A 53 -7.22 -0.78 -6.39
N SER A 54 -7.06 -0.33 -7.62
CA SER A 54 -7.93 -0.61 -8.76
C SER A 54 -7.06 -0.76 -10.01
N PRO A 55 -7.54 -1.41 -11.08
CA PRO A 55 -6.79 -1.52 -12.33
C PRO A 55 -6.28 -0.15 -12.77
N PRO A 56 -4.95 0.08 -12.78
CA PRO A 56 -4.42 1.38 -13.14
C PRO A 56 -4.50 1.58 -14.67
N PRO A 57 -4.76 2.82 -15.14
CA PRO A 57 -4.58 3.15 -16.54
C PRO A 57 -3.11 3.04 -16.94
N ALA A 58 -2.85 2.86 -18.25
CA ALA A 58 -1.49 2.66 -18.76
C ALA A 58 -0.54 3.86 -18.46
N ASP A 59 -1.10 5.07 -18.39
CA ASP A 59 -0.40 6.31 -18.08
C ASP A 59 -0.44 6.70 -16.59
N LYS A 60 -0.64 5.71 -15.69
CA LYS A 60 -0.76 6.01 -14.23
C LYS A 60 0.48 6.70 -13.66
N ALA A 61 1.66 6.31 -14.10
CA ALA A 61 2.91 6.91 -13.62
C ALA A 61 3.03 8.37 -14.07
N GLU A 62 2.66 8.66 -15.32
CA GLU A 62 2.62 10.02 -15.87
C GLU A 62 1.61 10.90 -15.11
N GLN A 63 0.43 10.36 -14.80
CA GLN A 63 -0.58 11.08 -14.01
C GLN A 63 -0.06 11.41 -12.61
N VAL A 64 0.63 10.47 -11.94
CA VAL A 64 1.23 10.70 -10.63
C VAL A 64 2.36 11.72 -10.70
N ALA A 65 3.27 11.60 -11.68
CA ALA A 65 4.36 12.55 -11.87
C ALA A 65 3.83 13.97 -12.11
N LYS A 66 2.83 14.13 -12.98
CA LYS A 66 2.15 15.40 -13.21
C LYS A 66 1.56 15.99 -11.92
N PHE A 67 0.81 15.18 -11.17
CA PHE A 67 0.25 15.59 -9.89
C PHE A 67 1.33 16.05 -8.90
N MET A 68 2.44 15.31 -8.80
CA MET A 68 3.55 15.66 -7.92
C MET A 68 4.20 16.98 -8.33
N ASN A 69 4.39 17.22 -9.63
CA ASN A 69 4.96 18.46 -10.15
C ASN A 69 4.05 19.65 -9.87
N GLU A 70 2.74 19.51 -10.07
CA GLU A 70 1.76 20.55 -9.72
C GLU A 70 1.80 20.90 -8.23
N VAL A 71 1.92 19.90 -7.35
CA VAL A 71 2.06 20.11 -5.89
C VAL A 71 3.39 20.78 -5.56
N SER A 72 4.49 20.34 -6.18
CA SER A 72 5.82 20.92 -5.99
C SER A 72 5.86 22.40 -6.40
N ASP A 73 5.26 22.74 -7.54
CA ASP A 73 5.17 24.12 -8.04
C ASP A 73 4.33 24.97 -7.11
N PHE A 74 3.16 24.45 -6.67
CA PHE A 74 2.26 25.17 -5.77
C PHE A 74 2.93 25.56 -4.45
N TYR A 75 3.75 24.67 -3.89
CA TYR A 75 4.47 24.93 -2.63
C TYR A 75 5.90 25.49 -2.82
N GLY A 76 6.33 25.73 -4.06
CA GLY A 76 7.67 26.24 -4.33
C GLY A 76 8.80 25.29 -3.88
N MET A 77 8.58 23.98 -3.99
CA MET A 77 9.52 22.98 -3.50
C MET A 77 10.75 22.80 -4.41
N GLY A 78 10.65 23.20 -5.67
CA GLY A 78 11.74 23.07 -6.65
C GLY A 78 12.07 21.61 -7.04
N ILE A 79 11.13 20.69 -6.85
CA ILE A 79 11.29 19.27 -7.18
C ILE A 79 10.60 18.99 -8.50
N HIS A 80 11.32 18.34 -9.41
CA HIS A 80 10.75 17.75 -10.63
C HIS A 80 10.76 16.23 -10.53
N THR A 81 9.67 15.59 -10.99
CA THR A 81 9.50 14.13 -10.98
C THR A 81 9.09 13.67 -12.37
N GLU A 82 9.76 12.65 -12.87
CA GLU A 82 9.38 11.95 -14.10
C GLU A 82 8.68 10.63 -13.77
N ALA A 83 7.87 10.12 -14.70
CA ALA A 83 7.19 8.84 -14.53
C ALA A 83 8.16 7.68 -14.26
N ALA A 84 9.34 7.72 -14.86
CA ALA A 84 10.40 6.72 -14.68
C ALA A 84 11.00 6.70 -13.25
N ASP A 85 10.83 7.76 -12.47
CA ASP A 85 11.30 7.84 -11.08
C ASP A 85 10.41 7.04 -10.12
N LEU A 86 9.19 6.69 -10.55
CA LEU A 86 8.14 6.18 -9.69
C LEU A 86 8.13 4.65 -9.66
N LEU A 87 8.07 4.09 -8.47
CA LEU A 87 7.93 2.64 -8.27
C LEU A 87 6.45 2.31 -8.03
N ILE A 88 5.76 1.94 -9.10
CA ILE A 88 4.37 1.49 -9.06
C ILE A 88 4.34 0.03 -9.50
N HIS A 89 3.87 -0.86 -8.61
CA HIS A 89 3.89 -2.29 -8.87
C HIS A 89 2.53 -2.91 -8.63
N ASN A 90 1.93 -3.49 -9.69
CA ASN A 90 0.60 -4.10 -9.66
C ASN A 90 0.63 -5.64 -9.74
N GLY A 91 1.81 -6.24 -9.66
CA GLY A 91 1.96 -7.68 -9.78
C GLY A 91 1.84 -8.21 -11.21
N PRO A 92 1.71 -9.53 -11.35
CA PRO A 92 1.58 -10.17 -12.66
C PRO A 92 0.22 -9.84 -13.31
N ALA A 93 0.19 -9.85 -14.64
CA ALA A 93 -1.00 -9.45 -15.41
C ALA A 93 -2.21 -10.39 -15.20
N ASP A 94 -1.96 -11.66 -14.90
CA ASP A 94 -2.97 -12.69 -14.64
C ASP A 94 -3.46 -12.72 -13.18
N ALA A 95 -2.76 -12.04 -12.27
CA ALA A 95 -3.12 -11.95 -10.87
C ALA A 95 -2.73 -10.57 -10.27
N PRO A 96 -3.25 -9.46 -10.80
CA PRO A 96 -2.87 -8.13 -10.36
C PRO A 96 -3.29 -7.87 -8.92
N TYR A 97 -2.46 -7.15 -8.16
CA TYR A 97 -2.76 -6.83 -6.77
C TYR A 97 -3.98 -5.91 -6.62
N SER A 98 -4.22 -5.06 -7.62
CA SER A 98 -5.41 -4.20 -7.67
C SER A 98 -6.73 -4.98 -7.71
N GLY A 99 -6.68 -6.28 -8.08
CA GLY A 99 -7.87 -7.05 -8.38
C GLY A 99 -8.58 -6.57 -9.66
N GLU A 100 -9.81 -7.03 -9.87
CA GLU A 100 -10.62 -6.68 -11.06
C GLU A 100 -11.21 -5.27 -10.99
N GLU A 101 -11.56 -4.82 -9.77
CA GLU A 101 -12.28 -3.55 -9.55
C GLU A 101 -11.85 -2.89 -8.23
N TYR A 102 -12.15 -1.58 -8.14
CA TYR A 102 -12.10 -0.86 -6.87
C TYR A 102 -13.12 -1.44 -5.89
N ASN A 103 -12.74 -1.49 -4.60
CA ASN A 103 -13.58 -2.00 -3.52
C ASN A 103 -14.02 -3.48 -3.65
N LYS A 104 -13.36 -4.24 -4.51
CA LYS A 104 -13.64 -5.67 -4.72
C LYS A 104 -12.36 -6.48 -4.49
N PRO A 105 -12.11 -6.93 -3.26
CA PRO A 105 -10.99 -7.80 -2.96
C PRO A 105 -11.25 -9.19 -3.53
N ASP A 106 -10.20 -9.80 -4.06
CA ASP A 106 -10.23 -11.19 -4.46
C ASP A 106 -9.98 -12.12 -3.25
N PRO A 107 -10.22 -13.44 -3.39
CA PRO A 107 -9.97 -14.41 -2.31
C PRO A 107 -8.52 -14.42 -1.83
N ILE A 108 -7.55 -14.15 -2.69
CA ILE A 108 -6.13 -14.10 -2.32
C ILE A 108 -5.87 -12.93 -1.38
N THR A 109 -6.42 -11.76 -1.70
CA THR A 109 -6.33 -10.58 -0.83
C THR A 109 -6.94 -10.85 0.54
N ARG A 110 -8.14 -11.47 0.60
CA ARG A 110 -8.77 -11.83 1.87
C ARG A 110 -7.96 -12.85 2.67
N LYS A 111 -7.34 -13.82 2.01
CA LYS A 111 -6.44 -14.78 2.66
C LYS A 111 -5.32 -14.06 3.41
N TYR A 112 -4.61 -13.14 2.77
CA TYR A 112 -3.55 -12.36 3.43
C TYR A 112 -4.07 -11.48 4.57
N MET A 113 -5.26 -10.89 4.43
CA MET A 113 -5.91 -10.15 5.52
C MET A 113 -6.15 -11.03 6.74
N PHE A 114 -6.62 -12.27 6.56
CA PHE A 114 -6.85 -13.23 7.65
C PHE A 114 -5.54 -13.73 8.27
N GLU A 115 -4.51 -13.95 7.46
CA GLU A 115 -3.21 -14.42 7.94
C GLU A 115 -2.56 -13.38 8.85
N ILE A 116 -2.48 -12.11 8.44
CA ILE A 116 -1.90 -11.06 9.27
C ILE A 116 -2.74 -10.78 10.54
N ALA A 117 -4.06 -10.85 10.43
CA ALA A 117 -4.93 -10.68 11.58
C ALA A 117 -4.71 -11.77 12.63
N ARG A 118 -4.47 -13.02 12.21
CA ARG A 118 -4.18 -14.14 13.13
C ARG A 118 -2.77 -14.09 13.68
N ALA A 119 -1.79 -13.68 12.86
CA ALA A 119 -0.39 -13.69 13.28
C ALA A 119 -0.05 -12.50 14.19
N GLU A 120 -0.55 -11.31 13.88
CA GLU A 120 -0.10 -10.05 14.46
C GLU A 120 -1.25 -9.21 15.06
N GLY A 121 -2.51 -9.63 14.92
CA GLY A 121 -3.66 -8.85 15.39
C GLY A 121 -3.91 -7.58 14.57
N ILE A 122 -3.33 -7.46 13.37
CA ILE A 122 -3.47 -6.29 12.50
C ILE A 122 -4.67 -6.48 11.59
N ILE A 123 -5.63 -5.55 11.64
CA ILE A 123 -6.83 -5.57 10.81
C ILE A 123 -6.63 -4.67 9.60
N LEU A 124 -6.55 -5.28 8.41
CA LEU A 124 -6.47 -4.59 7.13
C LEU A 124 -7.86 -4.41 6.53
N ASP A 125 -8.04 -3.37 5.72
CA ASP A 125 -9.25 -3.16 4.96
C ASP A 125 -9.21 -3.88 3.59
N PRO A 126 -10.36 -4.29 3.04
CA PRO A 126 -10.39 -5.03 1.79
C PRO A 126 -10.13 -4.19 0.53
N THR A 127 -10.23 -2.85 0.64
CA THR A 127 -10.13 -1.93 -0.51
C THR A 127 -8.71 -1.44 -0.76
N TYR A 128 -8.00 -1.04 0.30
CA TYR A 128 -6.70 -0.37 0.22
C TYR A 128 -5.60 -1.22 0.82
N THR A 129 -5.60 -1.35 2.15
CA THR A 129 -4.46 -1.93 2.87
C THR A 129 -4.32 -3.43 2.65
N GLY A 130 -5.40 -4.17 2.48
CA GLY A 130 -5.35 -5.60 2.16
C GLY A 130 -4.70 -5.88 0.80
N LYS A 131 -5.10 -5.12 -0.25
CA LYS A 131 -4.49 -5.24 -1.58
C LYS A 131 -3.02 -4.83 -1.58
N ALA A 132 -2.70 -3.71 -0.90
CA ALA A 132 -1.32 -3.24 -0.79
C ALA A 132 -0.45 -4.22 0.00
N PHE A 133 -0.97 -4.84 1.06
CA PHE A 133 -0.26 -5.83 1.87
C PHE A 133 0.00 -7.12 1.10
N ARG A 134 -0.98 -7.61 0.33
CA ARG A 134 -0.76 -8.71 -0.61
C ARG A 134 0.40 -8.40 -1.55
N GLY A 135 0.41 -7.23 -2.16
CA GLY A 135 1.50 -6.81 -3.05
C GLY A 135 2.83 -6.69 -2.32
N PHE A 136 2.85 -6.19 -1.10
CA PHE A 136 4.03 -6.11 -0.25
C PHE A 136 4.65 -7.50 -0.02
N LEU A 137 3.87 -8.47 0.45
CA LEU A 137 4.38 -9.82 0.73
C LEU A 137 4.86 -10.53 -0.54
N ASP A 138 4.12 -10.45 -1.63
CA ASP A 138 4.51 -11.07 -2.90
C ASP A 138 5.82 -10.45 -3.46
N MET A 139 6.01 -9.14 -3.33
CA MET A 139 7.26 -8.48 -3.72
C MET A 139 8.46 -8.94 -2.85
N VAL A 140 8.25 -9.13 -1.55
CA VAL A 140 9.28 -9.67 -0.65
C VAL A 140 9.61 -11.12 -0.99
N GLU A 141 8.60 -11.97 -1.14
CA GLU A 141 8.77 -13.38 -1.49
C GLU A 141 9.51 -13.57 -2.83
N LYS A 142 9.25 -12.71 -3.80
CA LYS A 142 9.91 -12.73 -5.12
C LYS A 142 11.25 -12.00 -5.17
N GLY A 143 11.69 -11.41 -4.07
CA GLY A 143 12.93 -10.64 -4.02
C GLY A 143 12.93 -9.36 -4.88
N ILE A 144 11.74 -8.83 -5.19
CA ILE A 144 11.59 -7.55 -5.92
C ILE A 144 11.97 -6.38 -5.00
N ILE A 145 11.64 -6.50 -3.72
CA ILE A 145 12.10 -5.63 -2.64
C ILE A 145 12.80 -6.48 -1.58
N ASP A 146 13.87 -5.96 -1.00
CA ASP A 146 14.72 -6.65 -0.03
C ASP A 146 15.11 -5.74 1.14
N GLY A 147 15.64 -6.35 2.21
CA GLY A 147 16.06 -5.66 3.44
C GLY A 147 14.86 -5.24 4.30
N ASP A 148 15.08 -4.25 5.15
CA ASP A 148 14.01 -3.72 5.99
C ASP A 148 13.02 -2.92 5.13
N VAL A 149 11.74 -3.21 5.28
CA VAL A 149 10.66 -2.57 4.53
C VAL A 149 9.58 -2.10 5.50
N ILE A 150 9.12 -0.88 5.30
CA ILE A 150 7.96 -0.34 6.02
C ILE A 150 6.71 -0.58 5.19
N PHE A 151 5.67 -1.14 5.81
CA PHE A 151 4.32 -1.13 5.27
C PHE A 151 3.50 -0.01 5.93
N LEU A 152 2.99 0.93 5.14
CA LEU A 152 2.17 2.01 5.66
C LEU A 152 0.70 1.59 5.76
N HIS A 153 0.22 1.36 6.97
CA HIS A 153 -1.19 1.10 7.26
C HIS A 153 -1.97 2.41 7.35
N THR A 154 -2.68 2.75 6.28
CA THR A 154 -3.41 4.03 6.16
C THR A 154 -4.82 4.03 6.78
N GLY A 155 -5.18 2.99 7.52
CA GLY A 155 -6.50 2.84 8.14
C GLY A 155 -7.46 2.03 7.28
N GLY A 156 -8.75 2.38 7.29
CA GLY A 156 -9.77 1.73 6.45
C GLY A 156 -10.47 0.53 7.10
N ALA A 157 -10.10 0.11 8.32
CA ALA A 157 -10.64 -1.08 8.99
C ALA A 157 -12.18 -1.09 9.10
N THR A 158 -12.83 0.05 9.11
CA THR A 158 -14.29 0.16 9.12
C THR A 158 -14.96 -0.43 7.88
N ALA A 159 -14.27 -0.50 6.75
CA ALA A 159 -14.78 -1.12 5.52
C ALA A 159 -15.02 -2.64 5.67
N VAL A 160 -14.32 -3.30 6.60
CA VAL A 160 -14.52 -4.73 6.91
C VAL A 160 -15.96 -5.02 7.34
N TRP A 161 -16.60 -4.05 8.00
CA TRP A 161 -17.95 -4.19 8.57
C TRP A 161 -19.07 -3.80 7.62
N THR A 162 -18.76 -3.41 6.40
CA THR A 162 -19.78 -3.15 5.39
C THR A 162 -20.40 -4.47 4.92
N LYS A 163 -21.70 -4.47 4.62
CA LYS A 163 -22.41 -5.69 4.20
C LYS A 163 -21.74 -6.34 2.98
N GLU A 164 -21.23 -5.52 2.07
CA GLU A 164 -20.56 -5.95 0.84
C GLU A 164 -19.34 -6.86 1.10
N HIS A 165 -18.59 -6.61 2.17
CA HIS A 165 -17.39 -7.38 2.51
C HIS A 165 -17.64 -8.42 3.58
N LEU A 166 -18.55 -8.12 4.52
CA LEU A 166 -18.78 -8.98 5.69
C LEU A 166 -19.32 -10.36 5.29
N ASP A 167 -20.25 -10.43 4.34
CA ASP A 167 -20.87 -11.68 3.93
C ASP A 167 -19.85 -12.66 3.35
N ASP A 168 -18.96 -12.19 2.46
CA ASP A 168 -17.90 -13.01 1.88
C ASP A 168 -16.88 -13.44 2.93
N MET A 169 -16.46 -12.52 3.79
CA MET A 169 -15.48 -12.79 4.85
C MET A 169 -16.03 -13.78 5.88
N GLN A 170 -17.30 -13.66 6.28
CA GLN A 170 -17.93 -14.61 7.21
C GLN A 170 -18.04 -16.01 6.62
N LYS A 171 -18.37 -16.11 5.32
CA LYS A 171 -18.43 -17.40 4.62
C LYS A 171 -17.06 -18.07 4.62
N GLU A 172 -16.03 -17.38 4.19
CA GLU A 172 -14.66 -17.91 4.13
C GLU A 172 -14.10 -18.26 5.53
N LEU A 173 -14.40 -17.47 6.55
CA LEU A 173 -14.01 -17.77 7.93
C LEU A 173 -14.70 -19.03 8.46
N ARG A 174 -15.99 -19.24 8.16
CA ARG A 174 -16.74 -20.43 8.58
C ARG A 174 -16.26 -21.69 7.87
N GLU A 175 -15.96 -21.62 6.59
CA GLU A 175 -15.44 -22.75 5.81
C GLU A 175 -14.07 -23.22 6.33
N ASN A 176 -13.27 -22.32 6.91
CA ASN A 176 -11.92 -22.61 7.40
C ASN A 176 -11.81 -22.75 8.93
N CYS A 177 -12.91 -22.60 9.67
CA CYS A 177 -12.93 -22.76 11.13
C CYS A 177 -13.71 -24.01 11.53
N LYS A 178 -13.08 -24.91 12.30
CA LYS A 178 -13.82 -25.94 13.06
C LYS A 178 -14.45 -25.25 14.26
N ILE A 179 -15.74 -24.94 14.20
CA ILE A 179 -16.50 -24.49 15.36
C ILE A 179 -16.83 -25.75 16.15
N SER A 180 -16.22 -25.96 17.31
CA SER A 180 -16.67 -26.96 18.29
C SER A 180 -17.82 -26.32 19.06
N GLU A 181 -19.02 -26.91 18.97
CA GLU A 181 -20.10 -26.61 19.92
C GLU A 181 -19.69 -27.18 21.30
N PHE A 182 -19.73 -26.33 22.31
CA PHE A 182 -19.52 -26.72 23.71
C PHE A 182 -20.85 -27.15 24.33
#